data_a0d9c6c4c480545aab650037dcc93bbc
#
_entry.id   a0d9c6c4c480545aab650037dcc93bbc
#
_cell.length_a   1.000
_cell.length_b   1.000
_cell.length_c   1.000
_cell.angle_alpha   90.00
_cell.angle_beta   90.00
_cell.angle_gamma   90.00
#
_symmetry.space_group_name_H-M   'P 1'
#
loop_
_entity.id
_entity.type
_entity.pdbx_description
1 polymer ?
#
loop_
_entity_poly.entity_id
_entity_poly.type
_entity_poly.pdbx_seq_one_letter_code
_entity_poly.pdbx_strand_id
1 'polypeptide(L)'
;NRLQEGLDAIKIKNPHSKNEWINLIEKILSFNSVSADQAIYLQVSRGCDQNRKHTHGDLKPTVYIQASTMPLRIKEELLKGKTAISRDDIRWSQCNTKATSLLANTMYAQEAKVENAEEAILCKDGIVTEGASSNVFIVKNNLISTHPKGPKILPGITRDAVISCA
;
A
#
# COMPACT_ATOMS: atom_id res chain seq x y z
N ASN A 1 -3.39 8.54 -10.61
CA ASN A 1 -2.89 9.73 -9.90
C ASN A 1 -1.91 9.34 -8.78
N ARG A 2 -2.23 8.39 -7.84
CA ARG A 2 -1.35 8.03 -6.72
C ARG A 2 0.06 7.58 -7.13
N LEU A 3 0.24 6.86 -8.26
CA LEU A 3 1.57 6.51 -8.77
C LEU A 3 2.37 7.76 -9.12
N GLN A 4 1.77 8.70 -9.86
CA GLN A 4 2.43 9.96 -10.21
C GLN A 4 2.81 10.77 -8.97
N GLU A 5 1.88 10.95 -8.04
CA GLU A 5 2.11 11.66 -6.77
C GLU A 5 3.27 11.04 -5.97
N GLY A 6 3.32 9.69 -5.91
CA GLY A 6 4.41 8.97 -5.27
C GLY A 6 5.76 9.17 -5.96
N LEU A 7 5.79 9.12 -7.29
CA LEU A 7 7.02 9.36 -8.07
C LEU A 7 7.53 10.80 -7.91
N ASP A 8 6.61 11.78 -7.94
CA ASP A 8 6.95 13.20 -7.74
C ASP A 8 7.52 13.45 -6.34
N ALA A 9 6.89 12.85 -5.30
CA ALA A 9 7.35 12.97 -3.92
C ALA A 9 8.80 12.51 -3.71
N ILE A 10 9.24 11.50 -4.43
CA ILE A 10 10.61 10.97 -4.35
C ILE A 10 11.48 11.35 -5.55
N LYS A 11 11.00 12.28 -6.40
CA LYS A 11 11.72 12.83 -7.55
C LYS A 11 12.20 11.74 -8.53
N ILE A 12 11.32 10.80 -8.88
CA ILE A 12 11.52 9.84 -9.96
C ILE A 12 10.66 10.28 -11.16
N LYS A 13 11.28 10.48 -12.31
CA LYS A 13 10.54 10.77 -13.54
C LYS A 13 9.67 9.58 -13.91
N ASN A 14 8.37 9.83 -14.16
CA ASN A 14 7.47 8.76 -14.60
C ASN A 14 7.95 8.23 -15.96
N PRO A 15 8.29 6.93 -16.08
CA PRO A 15 8.82 6.38 -17.32
C PRO A 15 7.77 6.19 -18.42
N HIS A 16 6.48 6.24 -18.08
CA HIS A 16 5.39 5.96 -19.01
C HIS A 16 4.23 6.93 -18.86
N SER A 17 3.57 7.20 -19.97
CA SER A 17 2.27 7.87 -20.01
C SER A 17 1.16 6.96 -19.47
N LYS A 18 -0.01 7.51 -19.18
CA LYS A 18 -1.19 6.75 -18.74
C LYS A 18 -1.56 5.61 -19.70
N ASN A 19 -1.52 5.86 -20.99
CA ASN A 19 -1.87 4.85 -22.01
C ASN A 19 -0.83 3.74 -22.09
N GLU A 20 0.45 4.07 -21.99
CA GLU A 20 1.52 3.06 -21.93
C GLU A 20 1.40 2.18 -20.69
N TRP A 21 1.06 2.76 -19.52
CA TRP A 21 0.78 1.97 -18.32
C TRP A 21 -0.38 0.99 -18.51
N ILE A 22 -1.48 1.43 -19.15
CA ILE A 22 -2.62 0.57 -19.44
C ILE A 22 -2.19 -0.58 -20.35
N ASN A 23 -1.51 -0.28 -21.45
CA ASN A 23 -1.04 -1.29 -22.41
C ASN A 23 -0.09 -2.33 -21.77
N LEU A 24 0.80 -1.89 -20.86
CA LEU A 24 1.68 -2.79 -20.12
C LEU A 24 0.90 -3.73 -19.19
N ILE A 25 -0.12 -3.22 -18.50
CA ILE A 25 -0.99 -4.01 -17.63
C ILE A 25 -1.81 -5.01 -18.45
N GLU A 26 -2.40 -4.60 -19.55
CA GLU A 26 -3.15 -5.48 -20.44
C GLU A 26 -2.25 -6.59 -21.01
N LYS A 27 -1.04 -6.24 -21.41
CA LYS A 27 -0.05 -7.19 -21.90
C LYS A 27 0.31 -8.23 -20.84
N ILE A 28 0.57 -7.84 -19.60
CA ILE A 28 0.90 -8.81 -18.54
C ILE A 28 -0.30 -9.71 -18.21
N LEU A 29 -1.51 -9.17 -18.23
CA LEU A 29 -2.74 -9.95 -18.04
C LEU A 29 -2.95 -10.97 -19.15
N SER A 30 -2.64 -10.64 -20.40
CA SER A 30 -2.78 -11.56 -21.54
C SER A 30 -1.84 -12.76 -21.48
N PHE A 31 -0.71 -12.67 -20.77
CA PHE A 31 0.19 -13.81 -20.54
C PHE A 31 -0.30 -14.75 -19.43
N ASN A 32 -1.27 -14.34 -18.64
CA ASN A 32 -1.80 -15.09 -17.51
C ASN A 32 -3.27 -15.42 -17.77
N SER A 33 -3.53 -16.38 -18.66
CA SER A 33 -4.87 -16.82 -19.06
C SER A 33 -5.56 -17.59 -17.93
N VAL A 34 -5.99 -16.90 -16.87
CA VAL A 34 -6.76 -17.48 -15.77
C VAL A 34 -8.15 -16.86 -15.74
N SER A 35 -9.17 -17.66 -15.47
CA SER A 35 -10.57 -17.23 -15.35
C SER A 35 -10.91 -16.56 -14.01
N ALA A 36 -9.90 -16.32 -13.16
CA ALA A 36 -10.05 -15.72 -11.83
C ALA A 36 -9.59 -14.26 -11.82
N ASP A 37 -10.04 -13.50 -10.81
CA ASP A 37 -9.56 -12.15 -10.56
C ASP A 37 -8.04 -12.15 -10.34
N GLN A 38 -7.37 -11.15 -10.89
CA GLN A 38 -5.93 -11.00 -10.79
C GLN A 38 -5.55 -9.70 -10.06
N ALA A 39 -4.54 -9.80 -9.23
CA ALA A 39 -3.87 -8.66 -8.63
C ALA A 39 -2.64 -8.27 -9.46
N ILE A 40 -2.50 -6.99 -9.76
CA ILE A 40 -1.31 -6.43 -10.41
C ILE A 40 -0.44 -5.74 -9.35
N TYR A 41 0.79 -6.21 -9.20
CA TYR A 41 1.84 -5.51 -8.50
C TYR A 41 2.67 -4.70 -9.49
N LEU A 42 2.83 -3.40 -9.23
CA LEU A 42 3.61 -2.49 -10.07
C LEU A 42 4.59 -1.73 -9.17
N GLN A 43 5.87 -1.74 -9.56
CA GLN A 43 6.93 -1.02 -8.89
C GLN A 43 7.77 -0.24 -9.89
N VAL A 44 8.11 0.99 -9.55
CA VAL A 44 9.08 1.81 -10.26
C VAL A 44 10.23 2.12 -9.31
N SER A 45 11.43 1.75 -9.68
CA SER A 45 12.64 2.17 -8.98
C SER A 45 13.37 3.26 -9.75
N ARG A 46 14.26 3.98 -9.06
CA ARG A 46 15.03 5.05 -9.67
C ARG A 46 15.95 4.57 -10.81
N GLY A 47 16.30 3.30 -10.80
CA GLY A 47 17.23 2.68 -11.73
C GLY A 47 18.44 2.09 -11.02
N CYS A 48 19.44 1.68 -11.80
CA CYS A 48 20.67 1.05 -11.31
C CYS A 48 21.86 1.98 -11.53
N ASP A 49 22.65 2.25 -10.48
CA ASP A 49 23.96 2.90 -10.55
C ASP A 49 25.05 1.82 -10.52
N GLN A 50 26.23 2.15 -11.08
CA GLN A 50 27.38 1.23 -11.07
C GLN A 50 27.95 1.01 -9.68
N ASN A 51 27.89 2.02 -8.83
CA ASN A 51 28.42 1.98 -7.47
C ASN A 51 27.33 2.22 -6.42
N ARG A 52 27.44 1.57 -5.26
CA ARG A 52 26.58 1.84 -4.12
C ARG A 52 26.85 3.24 -3.56
N LYS A 53 25.83 4.12 -3.64
CA LYS A 53 25.86 5.49 -3.11
C LYS A 53 24.55 5.81 -2.39
N HIS A 54 24.57 6.80 -1.49
CA HIS A 54 23.37 7.38 -0.90
C HIS A 54 22.79 8.52 -1.76
N THR A 55 23.63 9.14 -2.59
CA THR A 55 23.22 10.11 -3.61
C THR A 55 22.96 9.38 -4.93
N HIS A 56 22.17 9.98 -5.80
CA HIS A 56 21.91 9.44 -7.14
C HIS A 56 22.17 10.51 -8.20
N GLY A 57 22.59 10.09 -9.39
CA GLY A 57 22.61 10.90 -10.60
C GLY A 57 21.30 10.84 -11.36
N ASP A 58 21.32 11.25 -12.63
CA ASP A 58 20.21 11.06 -13.56
C ASP A 58 20.22 9.61 -14.05
N LEU A 59 19.36 8.80 -13.46
CA LEU A 59 19.24 7.35 -13.75
C LEU A 59 17.96 7.07 -14.52
N LYS A 60 18.01 6.08 -15.40
CA LYS A 60 16.81 5.60 -16.09
C LYS A 60 15.97 4.74 -15.14
N PRO A 61 14.71 5.10 -14.86
CA PRO A 61 13.85 4.29 -14.00
C PRO A 61 13.69 2.86 -14.49
N THR A 62 13.61 1.92 -13.56
CA THR A 62 13.29 0.51 -13.84
C THR A 62 11.87 0.20 -13.39
N VAL A 63 11.12 -0.45 -14.26
CA VAL A 63 9.74 -0.87 -14.02
C VAL A 63 9.69 -2.38 -13.81
N TYR A 64 8.98 -2.79 -12.75
CA TYR A 64 8.64 -4.18 -12.51
C TYR A 64 7.13 -4.31 -12.41
N ILE A 65 6.55 -5.26 -13.15
CA ILE A 65 5.11 -5.56 -13.10
C ILE A 65 4.93 -7.07 -12.96
N GLN A 66 4.01 -7.47 -12.07
CA GLN A 66 3.66 -8.85 -11.84
C GLN A 66 2.14 -8.99 -11.75
N ALA A 67 1.59 -10.03 -12.36
CA ALA A 67 0.22 -10.47 -12.15
C ALA A 67 0.22 -11.72 -11.26
N SER A 68 -0.75 -11.82 -10.36
CA SER A 68 -0.99 -13.00 -9.52
C SER A 68 -2.49 -13.21 -9.36
N THR A 69 -2.91 -14.47 -9.23
CA THR A 69 -4.32 -14.80 -8.95
C THR A 69 -4.71 -14.30 -7.56
N MET A 70 -5.85 -13.63 -7.45
CA MET A 70 -6.39 -13.24 -6.16
C MET A 70 -7.08 -14.42 -5.49
N PRO A 71 -6.87 -14.65 -4.18
CA PRO A 71 -7.62 -15.64 -3.44
C PRO A 71 -9.10 -15.23 -3.38
N LEU A 72 -9.98 -16.22 -3.50
CA LEU A 72 -11.41 -16.01 -3.31
C LEU A 72 -11.65 -15.54 -1.86
N ARG A 73 -12.39 -14.45 -1.71
CA ARG A 73 -12.83 -13.96 -0.41
C ARG A 73 -14.20 -14.55 -0.09
N ILE A 74 -14.28 -15.39 0.91
CA ILE A 74 -15.52 -16.02 1.36
C ILE A 74 -16.24 -15.02 2.28
N LYS A 75 -17.47 -14.64 1.91
CA LYS A 75 -18.26 -13.62 2.64
C LYS A 75 -18.47 -13.98 4.11
N GLU A 76 -18.70 -15.25 4.41
CA GLU A 76 -18.90 -15.78 5.76
C GLU A 76 -17.67 -15.59 6.65
N GLU A 77 -16.47 -15.66 6.08
CA GLU A 77 -15.22 -15.42 6.81
C GLU A 77 -15.04 -13.91 7.13
N LEU A 78 -15.46 -13.05 6.22
CA LEU A 78 -15.41 -11.59 6.44
C LEU A 78 -16.35 -11.15 7.57
N LEU A 79 -17.51 -11.81 7.73
CA LEU A 79 -18.49 -11.50 8.77
C LEU A 79 -18.06 -11.93 10.16
N LYS A 80 -17.15 -12.91 10.30
CA LYS A 80 -16.64 -13.36 11.61
C LYS A 80 -15.77 -12.34 12.31
N GLY A 81 -15.30 -11.32 11.59
CA GLY A 81 -14.30 -10.39 12.09
C GLY A 81 -12.92 -11.04 12.22
N LYS A 82 -11.95 -10.23 12.56
CA LYS A 82 -10.54 -10.63 12.74
C LYS A 82 -9.96 -9.99 14.00
N THR A 83 -8.98 -10.64 14.59
CA THR A 83 -8.25 -10.10 15.73
C THR A 83 -7.16 -9.13 15.25
N ALA A 84 -6.88 -8.12 16.08
CA ALA A 84 -5.79 -7.20 15.84
C ALA A 84 -5.03 -6.92 17.15
N ILE A 85 -3.75 -6.60 17.03
CA ILE A 85 -2.92 -6.08 18.12
C ILE A 85 -2.75 -4.58 17.97
N SER A 86 -2.37 -3.88 19.02
CA SER A 86 -1.99 -2.46 18.95
C SER A 86 -0.50 -2.29 19.22
N ARG A 87 0.14 -1.35 18.49
CA ARG A 87 1.57 -1.04 18.63
C ARG A 87 1.82 0.45 18.46
N ASP A 88 2.90 0.92 19.08
CA ASP A 88 3.40 2.27 18.84
C ASP A 88 3.92 2.40 17.41
N ASP A 89 3.55 3.47 16.71
CA ASP A 89 3.94 3.70 15.31
C ASP A 89 5.36 4.29 15.22
N ILE A 90 6.34 3.42 14.94
CA ILE A 90 7.75 3.78 14.74
C ILE A 90 8.13 4.00 13.28
N ARG A 91 7.15 4.01 12.36
CA ARG A 91 7.42 4.25 10.95
C ARG A 91 7.93 5.67 10.72
N TRP A 92 8.51 5.88 9.55
CA TRP A 92 8.98 7.21 9.14
C TRP A 92 7.84 8.23 8.97
N SER A 93 8.20 9.50 8.82
CA SER A 93 7.23 10.61 8.74
C SER A 93 6.72 10.92 7.32
N GLN A 94 6.81 9.99 6.38
CA GLN A 94 6.35 10.13 4.99
C GLN A 94 5.54 8.90 4.56
N CYS A 95 4.65 8.42 5.44
CA CYS A 95 3.82 7.23 5.17
C CYS A 95 2.82 7.46 4.01
N ASN A 96 2.54 8.72 3.67
CA ASN A 96 1.72 9.08 2.51
C ASN A 96 2.37 8.73 1.16
N THR A 97 3.67 8.45 1.12
CA THR A 97 4.35 7.96 -0.08
C THR A 97 4.30 6.44 -0.12
N LYS A 98 3.68 5.87 -1.17
CA LYS A 98 3.64 4.41 -1.33
C LYS A 98 4.99 3.91 -1.85
N ALA A 99 5.87 3.55 -0.95
CA ALA A 99 7.23 3.13 -1.22
C ALA A 99 7.52 1.72 -0.67
N THR A 100 8.68 1.17 -1.03
CA THR A 100 9.19 -0.13 -0.53
C THR A 100 9.90 -0.02 0.81
N SER A 101 9.88 1.13 1.47
CA SER A 101 10.43 1.37 2.82
C SER A 101 9.51 0.76 3.89
N LEU A 102 9.33 -0.57 3.84
CA LEU A 102 8.32 -1.30 4.60
C LEU A 102 8.89 -2.10 5.79
N LEU A 103 10.13 -1.84 6.23
CA LEU A 103 10.76 -2.62 7.30
C LEU A 103 9.89 -2.65 8.57
N ALA A 104 9.48 -1.49 9.08
CA ALA A 104 8.62 -1.43 10.26
C ALA A 104 7.26 -2.11 10.02
N ASN A 105 6.65 -1.90 8.84
CA ASN A 105 5.38 -2.55 8.49
C ASN A 105 5.49 -4.09 8.51
N THR A 106 6.57 -4.65 7.97
CA THR A 106 6.79 -6.11 7.96
C THR A 106 7.06 -6.65 9.37
N MET A 107 7.74 -5.88 10.23
CA MET A 107 7.93 -6.24 11.65
C MET A 107 6.57 -6.33 12.36
N TYR A 108 5.72 -5.32 12.23
CA TYR A 108 4.37 -5.32 12.83
C TYR A 108 3.50 -6.46 12.32
N ALA A 109 3.52 -6.72 11.01
CA ALA A 109 2.77 -7.84 10.44
C ALA A 109 3.27 -9.19 11.00
N GLN A 110 4.58 -9.33 11.21
CA GLN A 110 5.14 -10.54 11.82
C GLN A 110 4.77 -10.66 13.31
N GLU A 111 4.78 -9.57 14.07
CA GLU A 111 4.32 -9.56 15.47
C GLU A 111 2.85 -9.95 15.57
N ALA A 112 1.98 -9.36 14.73
CA ALA A 112 0.58 -9.75 14.66
C ALA A 112 0.41 -11.25 14.42
N LYS A 113 1.14 -11.81 13.45
CA LYS A 113 1.12 -13.22 13.13
C LYS A 113 1.54 -14.10 14.31
N VAL A 114 2.59 -13.72 15.04
CA VAL A 114 3.07 -14.44 16.23
C VAL A 114 2.01 -14.46 17.34
N GLU A 115 1.26 -13.38 17.49
CA GLU A 115 0.15 -13.25 18.45
C GLU A 115 -1.20 -13.78 17.91
N ASN A 116 -1.21 -14.51 16.79
CA ASN A 116 -2.42 -15.03 16.12
C ASN A 116 -3.44 -13.92 15.76
N ALA A 117 -2.96 -12.74 15.43
CA ALA A 117 -3.76 -11.62 14.93
C ALA A 117 -3.53 -11.42 13.42
N GLU A 118 -4.53 -10.86 12.76
CA GLU A 118 -4.51 -10.61 11.31
C GLU A 118 -3.90 -9.26 10.95
N GLU A 119 -3.90 -8.31 11.89
CA GLU A 119 -3.39 -6.95 11.64
C GLU A 119 -2.79 -6.34 12.92
N ALA A 120 -1.86 -5.41 12.75
CA ALA A 120 -1.38 -4.54 13.80
C ALA A 120 -1.93 -3.12 13.58
N ILE A 121 -2.70 -2.62 14.53
CA ILE A 121 -3.20 -1.24 14.55
C ILE A 121 -2.12 -0.36 15.19
N LEU A 122 -1.69 0.65 14.45
CA LEU A 122 -0.60 1.52 14.84
C LEU A 122 -1.11 2.81 15.49
N CYS A 123 -0.47 3.19 16.58
CA CYS A 123 -0.82 4.39 17.35
C CYS A 123 0.41 5.29 17.48
N LYS A 124 0.24 6.59 17.29
CA LYS A 124 1.27 7.59 17.53
C LYS A 124 0.72 8.70 18.41
N ASP A 125 1.40 8.96 19.51
CA ASP A 125 1.00 10.00 20.48
C ASP A 125 -0.46 9.82 20.95
N GLY A 126 -0.87 8.57 21.20
CA GLY A 126 -2.22 8.21 21.63
C GLY A 126 -3.31 8.27 20.55
N ILE A 127 -2.94 8.51 19.29
CA ILE A 127 -3.87 8.60 18.15
C ILE A 127 -3.62 7.41 17.22
N VAL A 128 -4.69 6.69 16.85
CA VAL A 128 -4.61 5.63 15.84
C VAL A 128 -4.24 6.26 14.49
N THR A 129 -3.19 5.75 13.85
CA THR A 129 -2.78 6.16 12.51
C THR A 129 -3.42 5.27 11.45
N GLU A 130 -2.91 4.08 11.27
CA GLU A 130 -3.44 3.08 10.33
C GLU A 130 -3.00 1.66 10.75
N GLY A 131 -3.32 0.64 9.98
CA GLY A 131 -2.76 -0.70 10.17
C GLY A 131 -1.38 -0.85 9.55
N ALA A 132 -0.70 -1.96 9.83
CA ALA A 132 0.59 -2.26 9.20
C ALA A 132 0.49 -2.32 7.67
N SER A 133 -0.66 -2.73 7.14
CA SER A 133 -0.93 -2.82 5.69
C SER A 133 -2.28 -2.25 5.26
N SER A 134 -3.04 -1.62 6.17
CA SER A 134 -4.43 -1.20 5.97
C SER A 134 -4.72 0.19 6.57
N ASN A 135 -5.83 0.82 6.18
CA ASN A 135 -6.36 1.97 6.88
C ASN A 135 -7.41 1.54 7.92
N VAL A 136 -7.48 2.27 9.04
CA VAL A 136 -8.40 1.98 10.14
C VAL A 136 -9.60 2.92 10.09
N PHE A 137 -10.78 2.36 10.33
CA PHE A 137 -12.02 3.09 10.51
C PHE A 137 -12.67 2.68 11.83
N ILE A 138 -13.27 3.62 12.51
CA ILE A 138 -14.06 3.41 13.71
C ILE A 138 -15.49 3.85 13.41
N VAL A 139 -16.47 3.00 13.72
CA VAL A 139 -17.89 3.35 13.65
C VAL A 139 -18.43 3.48 15.07
N LYS A 140 -18.91 4.66 15.44
CA LYS A 140 -19.51 4.95 16.74
C LYS A 140 -20.69 5.89 16.56
N ASN A 141 -21.83 5.55 17.12
CA ASN A 141 -23.07 6.37 17.04
C ASN A 141 -23.41 6.77 15.60
N ASN A 142 -23.37 5.84 14.66
CA ASN A 142 -23.57 6.04 13.21
C ASN A 142 -22.60 7.03 12.55
N LEU A 143 -21.48 7.33 13.18
CA LEU A 143 -20.42 8.15 12.59
C LEU A 143 -19.23 7.28 12.26
N ILE A 144 -18.70 7.45 11.03
CA ILE A 144 -17.47 6.83 10.59
C ILE A 144 -16.32 7.82 10.82
N SER A 145 -15.30 7.37 11.54
CA SER A 145 -14.09 8.14 11.81
C SER A 145 -12.86 7.40 11.32
N THR A 146 -11.93 8.11 10.71
CA THR A 146 -10.63 7.58 10.26
C THR A 146 -9.59 8.69 10.35
N HIS A 147 -8.32 8.32 10.43
CA HIS A 147 -7.23 9.32 10.47
C HIS A 147 -7.27 10.21 9.21
N PRO A 148 -7.15 11.54 9.32
CA PRO A 148 -7.10 12.44 8.17
C PRO A 148 -5.89 12.14 7.27
N LYS A 149 -5.99 12.47 5.97
CA LYS A 149 -4.86 12.38 5.05
C LYS A 149 -3.70 13.25 5.53
N GLY A 150 -2.49 12.74 5.40
CA GLY A 150 -1.28 13.44 5.82
C GLY A 150 -0.09 12.49 5.89
N PRO A 151 1.05 12.96 6.37
CA PRO A 151 2.30 12.20 6.36
C PRO A 151 2.30 10.97 7.28
N LYS A 152 1.31 10.83 8.17
CA LYS A 152 1.23 9.71 9.13
C LYS A 152 0.54 8.47 8.57
N ILE A 153 -0.19 8.57 7.45
CA ILE A 153 -0.91 7.46 6.83
C ILE A 153 -0.75 7.42 5.32
N LEU A 154 -0.91 6.23 4.75
CA LEU A 154 -1.05 6.10 3.30
C LEU A 154 -2.50 6.47 2.89
N PRO A 155 -2.70 7.42 1.94
CA PRO A 155 -4.03 7.73 1.42
C PRO A 155 -4.53 6.57 0.54
N GLY A 156 -5.18 5.59 1.18
CA GLY A 156 -5.68 4.39 0.51
C GLY A 156 -6.82 4.72 -0.47
N ILE A 157 -6.83 4.12 -1.65
CA ILE A 157 -7.92 4.28 -2.63
C ILE A 157 -9.22 3.71 -2.08
N THR A 158 -9.16 2.54 -1.43
CA THR A 158 -10.31 1.93 -0.75
C THR A 158 -10.79 2.82 0.41
N ARG A 159 -9.87 3.44 1.16
CA ARG A 159 -10.24 4.42 2.18
C ARG A 159 -11.08 5.56 1.60
N ASP A 160 -10.65 6.13 0.48
CA ASP A 160 -11.37 7.22 -0.17
C ASP A 160 -12.74 6.77 -0.70
N ALA A 161 -12.82 5.57 -1.26
CA ALA A 161 -14.10 4.98 -1.70
C ALA A 161 -15.08 4.80 -0.52
N VAL A 162 -14.62 4.27 0.62
CA VAL A 162 -15.46 4.12 1.82
C VAL A 162 -16.02 5.47 2.27
N ILE A 163 -15.18 6.52 2.36
CA ILE A 163 -15.63 7.86 2.75
C ILE A 163 -16.64 8.44 1.75
N SER A 164 -16.47 8.14 0.45
CA SER A 164 -17.38 8.64 -0.58
C SER A 164 -18.74 7.91 -0.60
N CYS A 165 -18.82 6.72 0.00
CA CYS A 165 -20.04 5.92 0.09
C CYS A 165 -20.78 6.09 1.42
N ALA A 166 -20.18 6.75 2.40
CA ALA A 166 -20.71 6.95 3.75
C ALA A 166 -21.45 8.27 3.88
#